data_9bdd31d32695c4a94f7a80161f32210d
#
_entry.id   9bdd31d32695c4a94f7a80161f32210d
#
_cell.length_a   1.000
_cell.length_b   1.000
_cell.length_c   1.000
_cell.angle_alpha   90.00
_cell.angle_beta   90.00
_cell.angle_gamma   90.00
#
_symmetry.space_group_name_H-M   'P 1'
#
loop_
_entity.id
_entity.type
_entity.pdbx_description
1 polymer ?
#
loop_
_entity_poly.entity_id
_entity_poly.type
_entity_poly.pdbx_seq_one_letter_code
_entity_poly.pdbx_strand_id
1 'polypeptide(L)'
;MKEITPSELKSMIDNNEEFQLIDVRDQYEIDLCNIGGTNINFYDILDRKMEIDKNKKVIVYCRSGKRSATAINILEKNSEFGNLYNLKGGINQWAKEVDSTISPY
;
A
#
# COMPACT_ATOMS: atom_id res chain seq x y z
N MET A 1 -3.55 -14.18 1.70
CA MET A 1 -3.06 -12.83 1.29
C MET A 1 -1.69 -12.58 1.89
N LYS A 2 -0.77 -12.13 1.07
CA LYS A 2 0.56 -11.74 1.55
C LYS A 2 0.48 -10.40 2.27
N GLU A 3 1.17 -10.31 3.38
CA GLU A 3 1.23 -9.09 4.19
C GLU A 3 2.68 -8.70 4.47
N ILE A 4 2.88 -7.42 4.74
CA ILE A 4 4.17 -6.90 5.19
C ILE A 4 3.88 -5.98 6.38
N THR A 5 4.70 -6.07 7.42
CA THR A 5 4.57 -5.18 8.58
C THR A 5 5.19 -3.82 8.29
N PRO A 6 4.80 -2.77 9.03
CA PRO A 6 5.47 -1.47 8.93
C PRO A 6 6.98 -1.56 9.14
N SER A 7 7.42 -2.35 10.10
CA SER A 7 8.86 -2.53 10.37
C SER A 7 9.59 -3.18 9.19
N GLU A 8 8.97 -4.17 8.56
CA GLU A 8 9.53 -4.81 7.37
C GLU A 8 9.62 -3.83 6.19
N LEU A 9 8.58 -3.02 5.97
CA LEU A 9 8.60 -2.00 4.93
C LEU A 9 9.70 -0.96 5.22
N LYS A 10 9.83 -0.54 6.47
CA LYS A 10 10.90 0.39 6.87
C LYS A 10 12.28 -0.17 6.54
N SER A 11 12.50 -1.46 6.81
CA SER A 11 13.76 -2.13 6.46
C SER A 11 14.01 -2.14 4.96
N MET A 12 12.97 -2.36 4.16
CA MET A 12 13.10 -2.31 2.69
C MET A 12 13.51 -0.91 2.22
N ILE A 13 12.91 0.12 2.80
CA ILE A 13 13.24 1.51 2.49
C ILE A 13 14.71 1.80 2.86
N ASP A 14 15.10 1.43 4.07
CA ASP A 14 16.45 1.69 4.59
C ASP A 14 17.53 0.94 3.79
N ASN A 15 17.19 -0.23 3.25
CA ASN A 15 18.11 -1.04 2.45
C ASN A 15 18.07 -0.69 0.97
N ASN A 16 17.32 0.33 0.57
CA ASN A 16 17.14 0.75 -0.83
C ASN A 16 16.67 -0.39 -1.74
N GLU A 17 15.80 -1.26 -1.24
CA GLU A 17 15.23 -2.34 -2.05
C GLU A 17 14.28 -1.77 -3.10
N GLU A 18 14.21 -2.43 -4.25
CA GLU A 18 13.26 -2.04 -5.30
C GLU A 18 11.88 -2.59 -4.97
N PHE A 19 10.89 -1.71 -4.94
CA PHE A 19 9.48 -2.06 -4.78
C PHE A 19 8.62 -0.92 -5.27
N GLN A 20 7.35 -1.23 -5.51
CA GLN A 20 6.35 -0.21 -5.80
C GLN A 20 5.45 -0.04 -4.59
N LEU A 21 5.13 1.20 -4.25
CA LEU A 21 4.23 1.53 -3.15
C LEU A 21 2.98 2.17 -3.73
N ILE A 22 1.81 1.64 -3.40
CA ILE A 22 0.53 2.12 -3.91
C ILE A 22 -0.38 2.50 -2.75
N ASP A 23 -0.89 3.73 -2.80
CA ASP A 23 -1.87 4.26 -1.85
C ASP A 23 -3.25 4.24 -2.51
N VAL A 24 -4.17 3.48 -1.95
CA VAL A 24 -5.53 3.35 -2.51
C VAL A 24 -6.56 4.26 -1.84
N ARG A 25 -6.09 5.22 -1.04
CA ARG A 25 -6.97 6.14 -0.31
C ARG A 25 -7.48 7.27 -1.21
N ASP A 26 -8.41 8.03 -0.65
CA ASP A 26 -8.93 9.23 -1.29
C ASP A 26 -7.95 10.41 -1.13
N GLN A 27 -8.08 11.40 -2.01
CA GLN A 27 -7.17 12.54 -2.01
C GLN A 27 -7.15 13.30 -0.68
N TYR A 28 -8.32 13.47 -0.04
CA TYR A 28 -8.36 14.20 1.23
C TYR A 28 -7.56 13.49 2.34
N GLU A 29 -7.50 12.17 2.28
CA GLU A 29 -6.71 11.38 3.24
C GLU A 29 -5.21 11.57 3.00
N ILE A 30 -4.81 11.60 1.73
CA ILE A 30 -3.41 11.85 1.34
C ILE A 30 -2.98 13.23 1.81
N ASP A 31 -3.87 14.20 1.69
CA ASP A 31 -3.59 15.58 2.13
C ASP A 31 -3.42 15.67 3.66
N LEU A 32 -4.05 14.78 4.42
CA LEU A 32 -3.88 14.71 5.86
C LEU A 32 -2.52 14.14 6.25
N CYS A 33 -2.14 13.04 5.64
CA CYS A 33 -0.85 12.39 5.83
C CYS A 33 -0.62 11.35 4.76
N ASN A 34 0.64 11.10 4.42
CA ASN A 34 0.99 10.03 3.50
C ASN A 34 2.42 9.57 3.74
N ILE A 35 2.74 8.39 3.22
CA ILE A 35 4.09 7.84 3.28
C ILE A 35 4.70 7.73 1.89
N GLY A 36 4.09 8.36 0.91
CA GLY A 36 4.54 8.36 -0.48
C GLY A 36 3.89 7.27 -1.31
N GLY A 37 4.48 7.01 -2.46
CA GLY A 37 3.97 6.04 -3.40
C GLY A 37 3.06 6.66 -4.45
N THR A 38 2.58 5.82 -5.35
CA THR A 38 1.63 6.20 -6.38
C THR A 38 0.22 6.10 -5.82
N ASN A 39 -0.57 7.16 -5.96
CA ASN A 39 -1.98 7.09 -5.58
C ASN A 39 -2.80 6.51 -6.73
N ILE A 40 -3.44 5.39 -6.46
CA ILE A 40 -4.48 4.80 -7.33
C ILE A 40 -5.67 4.56 -6.43
N ASN A 41 -6.68 5.42 -6.54
CA ASN A 41 -7.87 5.31 -5.69
C ASN A 41 -8.46 3.91 -5.79
N PHE A 42 -8.95 3.39 -4.68
CA PHE A 42 -9.55 2.07 -4.59
C PHE A 42 -10.55 1.78 -5.72
N TYR A 43 -11.39 2.76 -6.05
CA TYR A 43 -12.42 2.58 -7.08
C TYR A 43 -11.87 2.53 -8.51
N ASP A 44 -10.64 2.98 -8.72
CA ASP A 44 -10.00 3.00 -10.03
C ASP A 44 -9.00 1.85 -10.23
N ILE A 45 -8.86 0.98 -9.23
CA ILE A 45 -7.74 0.02 -9.20
C ILE A 45 -7.71 -0.91 -10.41
N LEU A 46 -8.87 -1.41 -10.85
CA LEU A 46 -8.93 -2.28 -12.03
C LEU A 46 -8.66 -1.51 -13.32
N ASP A 47 -9.22 -0.31 -13.45
CA ASP A 47 -9.04 0.50 -14.65
C ASP A 47 -7.59 0.94 -14.83
N ARG A 48 -6.86 1.05 -13.73
CA ARG A 48 -5.46 1.51 -13.73
C ARG A 48 -4.46 0.39 -13.42
N LYS A 49 -4.85 -0.85 -13.55
CA LYS A 49 -3.98 -2.00 -13.23
C LYS A 49 -2.70 -2.04 -14.05
N MET A 50 -2.68 -1.41 -15.22
CA MET A 50 -1.48 -1.35 -16.06
C MET A 50 -0.35 -0.53 -15.43
N GLU A 51 -0.65 0.29 -14.44
CA GLU A 51 0.33 1.07 -13.71
C GLU A 51 1.01 0.27 -12.60
N ILE A 52 0.52 -0.96 -12.33
CA ILE A 52 1.02 -1.81 -11.26
C ILE A 52 2.09 -2.74 -11.81
N ASP A 53 3.26 -2.73 -11.19
CA ASP A 53 4.37 -3.59 -11.59
C ASP A 53 4.04 -5.07 -11.34
N LYS A 54 4.42 -5.94 -12.27
CA LYS A 54 4.19 -7.38 -12.15
C LYS A 54 5.43 -8.17 -11.73
N ASN A 55 6.58 -7.53 -11.70
CA ASN A 55 7.87 -8.21 -11.52
C ASN A 55 8.51 -7.96 -10.16
N LYS A 56 8.29 -6.80 -9.56
CA LYS A 56 8.84 -6.49 -8.24
C LYS A 56 7.74 -6.52 -7.19
N LYS A 57 8.14 -6.51 -5.92
CA LYS A 57 7.17 -6.43 -4.83
C LYS A 57 6.35 -5.15 -4.95
N VAL A 58 5.05 -5.27 -4.78
CA VAL A 58 4.12 -4.14 -4.75
C VAL A 58 3.46 -4.14 -3.39
N ILE A 59 3.64 -3.05 -2.65
CA ILE A 59 3.02 -2.87 -1.34
C ILE A 59 1.84 -1.93 -1.51
N VAL A 60 0.66 -2.39 -1.11
CA VAL A 60 -0.59 -1.61 -1.21
C VAL A 60 -1.02 -1.24 0.20
N TYR A 61 -1.36 0.03 0.40
CA TYR A 61 -1.80 0.48 1.70
C TYR A 61 -3.02 1.39 1.64
N CYS A 62 -3.73 1.44 2.76
CA CYS A 62 -4.81 2.36 3.01
C CYS A 62 -4.70 2.82 4.48
N ARG A 63 -5.79 3.29 5.07
CA ARG A 63 -5.78 3.74 6.46
C ARG A 63 -5.50 2.60 7.43
N SER A 64 -6.28 1.51 7.35
CA SER A 64 -6.25 0.40 8.32
C SER A 64 -5.89 -0.96 7.73
N GLY A 65 -5.76 -1.04 6.41
CA GLY A 65 -5.49 -2.30 5.71
C GLY A 65 -6.72 -2.96 5.09
N LYS A 66 -7.93 -2.44 5.29
CA LYS A 66 -9.16 -3.07 4.76
C LYS A 66 -9.37 -2.82 3.28
N ARG A 67 -9.34 -1.57 2.84
CA ARG A 67 -9.50 -1.23 1.41
C ARG A 67 -8.37 -1.82 0.58
N SER A 68 -7.16 -1.75 1.09
CA SER A 68 -6.01 -2.33 0.39
C SER A 68 -6.12 -3.85 0.27
N ALA A 69 -6.60 -4.54 1.30
CA ALA A 69 -6.87 -5.96 1.23
C ALA A 69 -7.90 -6.30 0.15
N THR A 70 -8.99 -5.53 0.09
CA THR A 70 -10.03 -5.72 -0.93
C THR A 70 -9.48 -5.45 -2.33
N ALA A 71 -8.69 -4.38 -2.49
CA ALA A 71 -8.05 -4.05 -3.76
C ALA A 71 -7.14 -5.19 -4.24
N ILE A 72 -6.34 -5.75 -3.34
CA ILE A 72 -5.47 -6.89 -3.67
C ILE A 72 -6.30 -8.09 -4.11
N ASN A 73 -7.36 -8.42 -3.38
CA ASN A 73 -8.23 -9.53 -3.76
C ASN A 73 -8.85 -9.35 -5.14
N ILE A 74 -9.29 -8.14 -5.47
CA ILE A 74 -9.84 -7.82 -6.78
C ILE A 74 -8.78 -8.02 -7.87
N LEU A 75 -7.57 -7.50 -7.65
CA LEU A 75 -6.47 -7.62 -8.60
C LEU A 75 -6.05 -9.07 -8.81
N GLU A 76 -5.95 -9.85 -7.74
CA GLU A 76 -5.54 -11.24 -7.82
C GLU A 76 -6.57 -12.12 -8.54
N LYS A 77 -7.86 -11.78 -8.42
CA LYS A 77 -8.93 -12.52 -9.11
C LYS A 77 -9.04 -12.17 -10.59
N ASN A 78 -8.80 -10.92 -10.94
CA ASN A 78 -9.07 -10.40 -12.28
C ASN A 78 -7.82 -10.20 -13.12
N SER A 79 -6.66 -10.45 -12.55
CA SER A 79 -5.36 -10.25 -13.20
C SER A 79 -4.36 -11.26 -12.65
N GLU A 80 -3.23 -11.41 -13.31
CA GLU A 80 -2.22 -12.40 -12.96
C GLU A 80 -1.16 -11.83 -12.03
N PHE A 81 -1.60 -11.13 -10.97
CA PHE A 81 -0.67 -10.61 -9.98
C PHE A 81 -0.35 -11.65 -8.91
N GLY A 82 0.92 -11.91 -8.68
CA GLY A 82 1.38 -12.78 -7.60
C GLY A 82 2.35 -12.08 -6.65
N ASN A 83 2.49 -10.76 -6.77
CA ASN A 83 3.53 -9.97 -6.14
C ASN A 83 2.98 -8.85 -5.23
N LEU A 84 1.70 -8.94 -4.84
CA LEU A 84 1.04 -7.91 -4.06
C LEU A 84 1.08 -8.22 -2.57
N TYR A 85 1.41 -7.21 -1.77
CA TYR A 85 1.49 -7.31 -0.31
C TYR A 85 0.65 -6.21 0.31
N ASN A 86 -0.14 -6.57 1.32
CA ASN A 86 -0.91 -5.59 2.08
C ASN A 86 -0.06 -5.07 3.24
N LEU A 87 0.02 -3.75 3.39
CA LEU A 87 0.66 -3.17 4.57
C LEU A 87 -0.24 -3.40 5.78
N LYS A 88 0.20 -4.28 6.66
CA LYS A 88 -0.57 -4.71 7.82
C LYS A 88 -0.89 -3.53 8.74
N GLY A 89 -2.18 -3.29 8.96
CA GLY A 89 -2.64 -2.18 9.79
C GLY A 89 -2.60 -0.82 9.11
N GLY A 90 -2.17 -0.76 7.85
CA GLY A 90 -2.17 0.47 7.06
C GLY A 90 -1.29 1.58 7.59
N ILE A 91 -1.55 2.82 7.14
CA ILE A 91 -0.77 3.98 7.56
C ILE A 91 -0.90 4.27 9.07
N ASN A 92 -2.02 3.88 9.67
CA ASN A 92 -2.20 4.05 11.12
C ASN A 92 -1.21 3.20 11.92
N GLN A 93 -0.97 1.98 11.49
CA GLN A 93 0.02 1.12 12.14
C GLN A 93 1.44 1.58 11.86
N TRP A 94 1.70 2.05 10.65
CA TRP A 94 2.98 2.69 10.29
C TRP A 94 3.29 3.86 11.23
N ALA A 95 2.28 4.71 11.47
CA ALA A 95 2.44 5.86 12.38
C ALA A 95 2.84 5.43 13.78
N LYS A 96 2.26 4.33 14.27
CA LYS A 96 2.56 3.83 15.62
C LYS A 96 3.93 3.19 15.74
N GLU A 97 4.33 2.41 14.73
CA GLU A 97 5.54 1.58 14.82
C GLU A 97 6.78 2.26 14.26
N VAL A 98 6.62 3.14 13.26
CA VAL A 98 7.76 3.64 12.48
C VAL A 98 7.90 5.15 12.55
N ASP A 99 6.80 5.90 12.40
CA ASP A 99 6.87 7.34 12.24
C ASP A 99 5.83 8.06 13.09
N SER A 100 6.24 8.45 14.30
CA SER A 100 5.38 9.15 15.24
C SER A 100 5.03 10.58 14.83
N THR A 101 5.65 11.10 13.77
CA THR A 101 5.30 12.43 13.24
C THR A 101 3.99 12.41 12.45
N ILE A 102 3.55 11.23 12.02
CA ILE A 102 2.27 11.06 11.37
C ILE A 102 1.17 10.85 12.40
N SER A 103 0.15 11.70 12.35
CA SER A 103 -1.00 11.57 13.25
C SER A 103 -2.04 10.65 12.62
N PRO A 104 -2.42 9.56 13.31
CA PRO A 104 -3.52 8.70 12.84
C PRO A 104 -4.83 9.50 12.74
N TYR A 105 -5.66 9.16 11.79
CA TYR A 105 -6.94 9.87 11.56
C TYR A 105 -8.14 8.94 11.50
#